data_677299482754dc1c6c840b3268c2f17f
#
_entry.id   677299482754dc1c6c840b3268c2f17f
#
_cell.length_a   1.000
_cell.length_b   1.000
_cell.length_c   1.000
_cell.angle_alpha   90.00
_cell.angle_beta   90.00
_cell.angle_gamma   90.00
#
_symmetry.space_group_name_H-M   'P 1'
#
loop_
_entity.id
_entity.type
_entity.pdbx_description
1 polymer ?
#
loop_
_entity_poly.entity_id
_entity_poly.type
_entity_poly.pdbx_seq_one_letter_code
_entity_poly.pdbx_strand_id
1 'polypeptide(L)'
;SSSAASDVYKRQVLARMPIWKYGMNFLHGTGHGVGHFLSVHEGPQSIRMNENPVVLQPGMVTSNEPGVYKAGKHGIRTENLTLVRRAGEGMFGDYLEFETITLCPICKKGIIKKMLTEEEVTWLNTYHQNVYDQLAPDLNEEEKMWLKEATAAI
;
A
#
# COMPACT_ATOMS: atom_id res chain seq x y z
N SER A 1 -17.49 -18.51 0.24
CA SER A 1 -18.11 -18.61 -1.07
C SER A 1 -17.17 -18.11 -2.16
N SER A 2 -17.25 -18.71 -3.34
CA SER A 2 -16.38 -18.49 -4.49
C SER A 2 -16.35 -17.06 -5.07
N SER A 3 -17.21 -16.17 -4.63
CA SER A 3 -17.31 -14.80 -5.13
C SER A 3 -16.13 -13.90 -4.70
N ALA A 4 -15.53 -14.14 -3.54
CA ALA A 4 -14.43 -13.31 -3.04
C ALA A 4 -13.09 -13.54 -3.79
N ALA A 5 -12.85 -14.75 -4.28
CA ALA A 5 -11.60 -15.08 -4.98
C ALA A 5 -11.52 -14.49 -6.39
N SER A 6 -12.64 -14.54 -7.11
CA SER A 6 -12.70 -14.00 -8.48
C SER A 6 -12.62 -12.47 -8.53
N ASP A 7 -12.77 -11.78 -7.41
CA ASP A 7 -12.80 -10.33 -7.35
C ASP A 7 -11.43 -9.68 -7.13
N VAL A 8 -10.39 -10.41 -6.71
CA VAL A 8 -9.07 -9.82 -6.47
C VAL A 8 -8.47 -9.26 -7.77
N TYR A 9 -8.54 -9.99 -8.87
CA TYR A 9 -8.05 -9.48 -10.16
C TYR A 9 -8.92 -8.34 -10.70
N LYS A 10 -10.24 -8.35 -10.45
CA LYS A 10 -11.14 -7.27 -10.84
C LYS A 10 -10.89 -5.99 -10.04
N ARG A 11 -10.49 -6.11 -8.76
CA ARG A 11 -10.16 -4.97 -7.89
C ARG A 11 -8.91 -4.21 -8.32
N GLN A 12 -8.04 -4.80 -9.14
CA GLN A 12 -6.94 -4.09 -9.80
C GLN A 12 -7.41 -2.85 -10.57
N VAL A 13 -8.62 -2.87 -11.10
CA VAL A 13 -9.23 -1.71 -11.76
C VAL A 13 -9.28 -0.52 -10.80
N LEU A 14 -9.64 -0.74 -9.54
CA LEU A 14 -9.72 0.31 -8.52
C LEU A 14 -8.35 0.95 -8.26
N ALA A 15 -7.29 0.15 -8.18
CA ALA A 15 -5.92 0.64 -7.99
C ALA A 15 -5.40 1.42 -9.22
N ARG A 16 -5.86 1.08 -10.42
CA ARG A 16 -5.38 1.66 -11.70
C ARG A 16 -6.22 2.82 -12.17
N MET A 17 -7.49 2.88 -11.80
CA MET A 17 -8.44 3.88 -12.27
C MET A 17 -7.96 5.33 -12.05
N PRO A 18 -7.37 5.71 -10.90
CA PRO A 18 -6.82 7.04 -10.71
C PRO A 18 -5.71 7.39 -11.71
N ILE A 19 -4.87 6.41 -12.06
CA ILE A 19 -3.76 6.57 -13.00
C ILE A 19 -4.28 6.63 -14.45
N TRP A 20 -5.25 5.81 -14.80
CA TRP A 20 -5.88 5.78 -16.13
C TRP A 20 -6.56 7.11 -16.49
N LYS A 21 -7.10 7.84 -15.51
CA LYS A 21 -7.67 9.18 -15.74
C LYS A 21 -6.68 10.16 -16.39
N TYR A 22 -5.39 9.91 -16.22
CA TYR A 22 -4.32 10.72 -16.80
C TYR A 22 -3.64 10.06 -18.00
N GLY A 23 -4.25 9.02 -18.58
CA GLY A 23 -3.69 8.27 -19.72
C GLY A 23 -2.41 7.50 -19.39
N MET A 24 -2.18 7.20 -18.10
CA MET A 24 -1.00 6.48 -17.63
C MET A 24 -1.38 5.06 -17.16
N ASN A 25 -0.38 4.17 -17.10
CA ASN A 25 -0.55 2.81 -16.62
C ASN A 25 0.79 2.27 -16.11
N PHE A 26 0.74 1.13 -15.41
CA PHE A 26 1.90 0.30 -15.10
C PHE A 26 1.59 -1.16 -15.46
N LEU A 27 2.62 -1.91 -15.89
CA LEU A 27 2.45 -3.24 -16.49
C LEU A 27 2.79 -4.39 -15.52
N HIS A 28 3.32 -4.08 -14.34
CA HIS A 28 3.55 -5.09 -13.29
C HIS A 28 2.31 -5.28 -12.40
N GLY A 29 2.33 -6.28 -11.52
CA GLY A 29 1.29 -6.48 -10.52
C GLY A 29 1.24 -5.30 -9.52
N THR A 30 0.08 -5.06 -8.93
CA THR A 30 -0.06 -4.07 -7.85
C THR A 30 0.53 -4.60 -6.54
N GLY A 31 0.60 -5.92 -6.37
CA GLY A 31 1.18 -6.54 -5.19
C GLY A 31 1.37 -8.04 -5.34
N HIS A 32 2.19 -8.58 -4.47
CA HIS A 32 2.53 -10.00 -4.38
C HIS A 32 2.63 -10.42 -2.92
N GLY A 33 2.54 -11.72 -2.66
CA GLY A 33 2.83 -12.27 -1.34
C GLY A 33 4.29 -12.06 -0.95
N VAL A 34 4.52 -11.93 0.35
CA VAL A 34 5.84 -11.77 0.94
C VAL A 34 6.02 -12.84 2.02
N GLY A 35 7.11 -13.60 1.91
CA GLY A 35 7.47 -14.64 2.86
C GLY A 35 8.07 -14.06 4.15
N HIS A 36 7.85 -14.75 5.26
CA HIS A 36 8.36 -14.31 6.56
C HIS A 36 9.88 -14.50 6.73
N PHE A 37 10.51 -15.26 5.84
CA PHE A 37 11.94 -15.58 5.93
C PHE A 37 12.71 -15.06 4.71
N LEU A 38 12.74 -13.74 4.55
CA LEU A 38 13.50 -13.01 3.52
C LEU A 38 13.11 -13.33 2.06
N SER A 39 12.02 -14.04 1.81
CA SER A 39 11.52 -14.26 0.46
C SER A 39 10.62 -13.11 0.04
N VAL A 40 11.17 -12.16 -0.71
CA VAL A 40 10.46 -10.95 -1.13
C VAL A 40 9.25 -11.29 -1.99
N HIS A 41 9.40 -12.23 -2.92
CA HIS A 41 8.31 -12.70 -3.79
C HIS A 41 7.91 -14.12 -3.41
N GLU A 42 6.97 -14.27 -2.51
CA GLU A 42 6.48 -15.56 -2.07
C GLU A 42 4.95 -15.60 -2.13
N GLY A 43 4.45 -16.54 -2.97
CA GLY A 43 3.02 -16.80 -3.06
C GLY A 43 2.44 -17.46 -1.80
N PRO A 44 1.17 -17.89 -1.88
CA PRO A 44 0.39 -18.10 -3.10
C PRO A 44 -0.44 -16.88 -3.58
N GLN A 45 -0.63 -15.86 -2.75
CA GLN A 45 -1.47 -14.69 -3.09
C GLN A 45 -0.74 -13.67 -3.96
N SER A 46 -1.50 -12.93 -4.75
CA SER A 46 -1.01 -11.78 -5.51
C SER A 46 -2.16 -10.84 -5.88
N ILE A 47 -1.85 -9.56 -6.09
CA ILE A 47 -2.76 -8.54 -6.61
C ILE A 47 -2.23 -8.15 -8.00
N ARG A 48 -2.79 -8.76 -9.05
CA ARG A 48 -2.30 -8.61 -10.43
C ARG A 48 -3.43 -8.71 -11.44
N MET A 49 -3.19 -8.32 -12.69
CA MET A 49 -4.21 -8.36 -13.76
C MET A 49 -4.60 -9.77 -14.15
N ASN A 50 -3.70 -10.72 -14.03
CA ASN A 50 -4.00 -12.13 -14.33
C ASN A 50 -4.82 -12.72 -13.18
N GLU A 51 -5.71 -13.63 -13.53
CA GLU A 51 -6.49 -14.36 -12.55
C GLU A 51 -5.58 -15.10 -11.55
N ASN A 52 -5.94 -15.00 -10.29
CA ASN A 52 -5.33 -15.78 -9.21
C ASN A 52 -6.47 -16.32 -8.34
N PRO A 53 -6.65 -17.66 -8.30
CA PRO A 53 -7.74 -18.29 -7.56
C PRO A 53 -7.55 -18.21 -6.03
N VAL A 54 -6.40 -17.75 -5.56
CA VAL A 54 -6.09 -17.68 -4.13
C VAL A 54 -6.84 -16.51 -3.50
N VAL A 55 -7.68 -16.83 -2.53
CA VAL A 55 -8.42 -15.86 -1.72
C VAL A 55 -7.50 -15.29 -0.65
N LEU A 56 -7.51 -13.97 -0.46
CA LEU A 56 -6.82 -13.34 0.65
C LEU A 56 -7.39 -13.82 1.98
N GLN A 57 -6.52 -14.15 2.90
CA GLN A 57 -6.87 -14.62 4.25
C GLN A 57 -6.16 -13.78 5.31
N PRO A 58 -6.76 -13.62 6.50
CA PRO A 58 -6.08 -12.99 7.63
C PRO A 58 -4.71 -13.63 7.90
N GLY A 59 -3.71 -12.80 8.15
CA GLY A 59 -2.31 -13.20 8.34
C GLY A 59 -1.46 -13.20 7.08
N MET A 60 -2.04 -13.06 5.89
CA MET A 60 -1.27 -12.92 4.64
C MET A 60 -0.63 -11.53 4.57
N VAL A 61 0.66 -11.50 4.26
CA VAL A 61 1.41 -10.26 3.97
C VAL A 61 1.49 -10.08 2.46
N THR A 62 1.11 -8.90 2.00
CA THR A 62 1.07 -8.58 0.56
C THR A 62 1.67 -7.20 0.32
N SER A 63 2.50 -7.03 -0.70
CA SER A 63 2.94 -5.70 -1.12
C SER A 63 1.76 -4.92 -1.74
N ASN A 64 1.83 -3.60 -1.65
CA ASN A 64 0.96 -2.66 -2.37
C ASN A 64 1.87 -1.61 -3.01
N GLU A 65 2.12 -1.75 -4.31
CA GLU A 65 3.22 -1.10 -5.01
C GLU A 65 2.82 -0.51 -6.38
N PRO A 66 1.75 0.25 -6.48
CA PRO A 66 1.41 0.92 -7.73
C PRO A 66 2.52 1.88 -8.15
N GLY A 67 2.68 2.10 -9.47
CA GLY A 67 3.71 2.99 -9.96
C GLY A 67 3.36 3.65 -11.28
N VAL A 68 4.16 4.62 -11.66
CA VAL A 68 4.12 5.27 -12.97
C VAL A 68 5.53 5.37 -13.51
N TYR A 69 5.72 4.93 -14.75
CA TYR A 69 7.04 4.86 -15.37
C TYR A 69 7.02 5.50 -16.77
N LYS A 70 7.96 6.39 -17.00
CA LYS A 70 8.11 7.10 -18.27
C LYS A 70 9.49 6.81 -18.84
N ALA A 71 9.56 5.93 -19.84
CA ALA A 71 10.81 5.47 -20.42
C ALA A 71 11.74 6.64 -20.79
N GLY A 72 13.01 6.55 -20.41
CA GLY A 72 14.02 7.58 -20.62
C GLY A 72 13.83 8.88 -19.82
N LYS A 73 12.88 8.93 -18.89
CA LYS A 73 12.58 10.14 -18.08
C LYS A 73 12.63 9.86 -16.59
N HIS A 74 11.64 9.17 -16.04
CA HIS A 74 11.54 8.90 -14.61
C HIS A 74 10.57 7.73 -14.32
N GLY A 75 10.68 7.19 -13.11
CA GLY A 75 9.71 6.29 -12.51
C GLY A 75 9.42 6.69 -11.09
N ILE A 76 8.19 6.49 -10.65
CA ILE A 76 7.76 6.69 -9.26
C ILE A 76 6.95 5.47 -8.84
N ARG A 77 7.32 4.88 -7.72
CA ARG A 77 6.59 3.82 -7.03
C ARG A 77 6.48 4.21 -5.56
N THR A 78 5.28 4.16 -5.02
CA THR A 78 5.06 4.20 -3.57
C THR A 78 4.64 2.80 -3.16
N GLU A 79 5.37 2.22 -2.22
CA GLU A 79 5.21 0.82 -1.86
C GLU A 79 5.16 0.66 -0.34
N ASN A 80 4.16 -0.09 0.11
CA ASN A 80 4.03 -0.55 1.48
C ASN A 80 3.75 -2.05 1.51
N LEU A 81 4.20 -2.74 2.53
CA LEU A 81 3.70 -4.05 2.91
C LEU A 81 2.42 -3.88 3.71
N THR A 82 1.46 -4.74 3.42
CA THR A 82 0.16 -4.74 4.09
C THR A 82 -0.15 -6.13 4.64
N LEU A 83 -0.67 -6.17 5.85
CA LEU A 83 -1.16 -7.37 6.51
C LEU A 83 -2.67 -7.46 6.33
N VAL A 84 -3.15 -8.59 5.85
CA VAL A 84 -4.60 -8.86 5.78
C VAL A 84 -5.13 -9.14 7.18
N ARG A 85 -6.14 -8.40 7.63
CA ARG A 85 -6.79 -8.55 8.95
C ARG A 85 -8.30 -8.68 8.82
N ARG A 86 -8.94 -9.21 9.86
CA ARG A 86 -10.41 -9.13 10.00
C ARG A 86 -10.79 -7.73 10.44
N ALA A 87 -11.69 -7.08 9.69
CA ALA A 87 -12.23 -5.76 10.01
C ALA A 87 -13.52 -5.84 10.85
N GLY A 88 -14.24 -6.95 10.75
CA GLY A 88 -15.47 -7.19 11.51
C GLY A 88 -16.45 -8.08 10.76
N GLU A 89 -17.62 -8.27 11.38
CA GLU A 89 -18.75 -9.00 10.83
C GLU A 89 -19.78 -8.01 10.28
N GLY A 90 -20.36 -8.30 9.14
CA GLY A 90 -21.41 -7.51 8.54
C GLY A 90 -22.57 -8.38 8.03
N MET A 91 -23.61 -7.74 7.52
CA MET A 91 -24.81 -8.42 7.02
C MET A 91 -24.51 -9.47 5.92
N PHE A 92 -23.43 -9.31 5.18
CA PHE A 92 -23.05 -10.19 4.07
C PHE A 92 -21.82 -11.08 4.37
N GLY A 93 -21.43 -11.18 5.63
CA GLY A 93 -20.28 -11.99 6.10
C GLY A 93 -19.14 -11.14 6.67
N ASP A 94 -18.02 -11.79 6.89
CA ASP A 94 -16.81 -11.17 7.43
C ASP A 94 -16.19 -10.21 6.41
N TYR A 95 -15.73 -9.07 6.90
CA TYR A 95 -14.93 -8.10 6.13
C TYR A 95 -13.45 -8.23 6.49
N LEU A 96 -12.61 -8.02 5.48
CA LEU A 96 -11.16 -7.94 5.63
C LEU A 96 -10.69 -6.52 5.31
N GLU A 97 -9.60 -6.12 5.97
CA GLU A 97 -8.90 -4.86 5.72
C GLU A 97 -7.40 -5.10 5.54
N PHE A 98 -6.71 -4.11 5.01
CA PHE A 98 -5.27 -4.08 4.96
C PHE A 98 -4.72 -3.14 6.03
N GLU A 99 -3.92 -3.69 6.94
CA GLU A 99 -3.09 -2.90 7.84
C GLU A 99 -1.72 -2.64 7.20
N THR A 100 -1.32 -1.39 7.08
CA THR A 100 0.02 -1.04 6.60
C THR A 100 1.05 -1.33 7.70
N ILE A 101 2.02 -2.19 7.39
CA ILE A 101 3.07 -2.61 8.34
C ILE A 101 4.45 -2.04 8.02
N THR A 102 4.65 -1.42 6.85
CA THR A 102 5.88 -0.70 6.52
C THR A 102 5.96 0.58 7.35
N LEU A 103 7.07 0.77 8.05
CA LEU A 103 7.37 1.98 8.83
C LEU A 103 8.46 2.79 8.13
N CYS A 104 8.09 3.54 7.10
CA CYS A 104 9.01 4.38 6.33
C CYS A 104 8.30 5.65 5.86
N PRO A 105 8.85 6.85 6.06
CA PRO A 105 8.22 8.07 5.58
C PRO A 105 8.05 8.07 4.06
N ILE A 106 6.85 8.41 3.58
CA ILE A 106 6.60 8.65 2.16
C ILE A 106 7.19 10.01 1.78
N CYS A 107 8.02 10.06 0.73
CA CYS A 107 8.66 11.28 0.28
C CYS A 107 7.62 12.34 -0.17
N LYS A 108 7.52 13.43 0.58
CA LYS A 108 6.54 14.50 0.34
C LYS A 108 6.85 15.34 -0.90
N LYS A 109 8.11 15.35 -1.37
CA LYS A 109 8.52 16.16 -2.54
C LYS A 109 7.81 15.77 -3.84
N GLY A 110 7.36 14.51 -3.94
CA GLY A 110 6.60 14.01 -5.09
C GLY A 110 5.08 14.20 -4.97
N ILE A 111 4.58 14.77 -3.87
CA ILE A 111 3.15 14.86 -3.59
C ILE A 111 2.61 16.23 -3.97
N ILE A 112 1.59 16.25 -4.81
CA ILE A 112 0.83 17.46 -5.16
C ILE A 112 -0.41 17.49 -4.26
N LYS A 113 -0.32 18.14 -3.09
CA LYS A 113 -1.39 18.16 -2.08
C LYS A 113 -2.77 18.50 -2.63
N LYS A 114 -2.88 19.47 -3.54
CA LYS A 114 -4.16 19.88 -4.14
C LYS A 114 -4.86 18.80 -4.98
N MET A 115 -4.17 17.69 -5.29
CA MET A 115 -4.74 16.55 -6.01
C MET A 115 -5.28 15.48 -5.05
N LEU A 116 -4.98 15.58 -3.76
CA LEU A 116 -5.45 14.65 -2.72
C LEU A 116 -6.81 15.13 -2.19
N THR A 117 -7.65 14.15 -1.86
CA THR A 117 -8.86 14.40 -1.05
C THR A 117 -8.48 14.66 0.41
N GLU A 118 -9.40 15.19 1.19
CA GLU A 118 -9.21 15.38 2.64
C GLU A 118 -8.96 14.04 3.36
N GLU A 119 -9.62 12.98 2.92
CA GLU A 119 -9.45 11.63 3.45
C GLU A 119 -8.04 11.10 3.17
N GLU A 120 -7.52 11.29 1.96
CA GLU A 120 -6.15 10.88 1.59
C GLU A 120 -5.08 11.68 2.35
N VAL A 121 -5.29 12.99 2.54
CA VAL A 121 -4.41 13.82 3.39
C VAL A 121 -4.42 13.34 4.83
N THR A 122 -5.60 13.06 5.37
CA THR A 122 -5.76 12.56 6.74
C THR A 122 -5.07 11.20 6.90
N TRP A 123 -5.28 10.29 5.96
CA TRP A 123 -4.63 8.99 5.96
C TRP A 123 -3.10 9.12 5.96
N LEU A 124 -2.53 9.94 5.06
CA LEU A 124 -1.08 10.13 4.96
C LEU A 124 -0.49 10.74 6.23
N ASN A 125 -1.15 11.75 6.80
CA ASN A 125 -0.69 12.38 8.04
C ASN A 125 -0.76 11.41 9.22
N THR A 126 -1.81 10.59 9.32
CA THR A 126 -1.95 9.54 10.34
C THR A 126 -0.88 8.47 10.17
N TYR A 127 -0.62 8.04 8.94
CA TYR A 127 0.45 7.09 8.64
C TYR A 127 1.82 7.65 9.06
N HIS A 128 2.14 8.89 8.69
CA HIS A 128 3.39 9.54 9.07
C HIS A 128 3.53 9.69 10.59
N GLN A 129 2.46 10.05 11.29
CA GLN A 129 2.46 10.11 12.75
C GLN A 129 2.77 8.74 13.37
N ASN A 130 2.13 7.68 12.86
CA ASN A 130 2.41 6.32 13.31
C ASN A 130 3.87 5.91 13.06
N VAL A 131 4.44 6.24 11.90
CA VAL A 131 5.86 5.99 11.60
C VAL A 131 6.76 6.69 12.61
N TYR A 132 6.48 7.95 12.92
CA TYR A 132 7.24 8.69 13.92
C TYR A 132 7.14 8.06 15.31
N ASP A 133 5.92 7.79 15.77
CA ASP A 133 5.66 7.27 17.12
C ASP A 133 6.31 5.90 17.34
N GLN A 134 6.35 5.06 16.31
CA GLN A 134 6.93 3.72 16.39
C GLN A 134 8.47 3.74 16.34
N LEU A 135 9.07 4.61 15.54
CA LEU A 135 10.52 4.59 15.30
C LEU A 135 11.29 5.55 16.21
N ALA A 136 10.70 6.69 16.57
CA ALA A 136 11.41 7.72 17.35
C ALA A 136 12.01 7.22 18.68
N PRO A 137 11.40 6.28 19.43
CA PRO A 137 11.98 5.78 20.68
C PRO A 137 13.36 5.14 20.52
N ASP A 138 13.64 4.54 19.36
CA ASP A 138 14.88 3.79 19.09
C ASP A 138 15.96 4.63 18.39
N LEU A 139 15.69 5.92 18.11
CA LEU A 139 16.57 6.82 17.38
C LEU A 139 17.32 7.77 18.31
N ASN A 140 18.50 8.23 17.91
CA ASN A 140 19.20 9.35 18.55
C ASN A 140 18.54 10.70 18.20
N GLU A 141 18.97 11.80 18.85
CA GLU A 141 18.30 13.10 18.70
C GLU A 141 18.40 13.69 17.27
N GLU A 142 19.50 13.46 16.56
CA GLU A 142 19.68 13.91 15.17
C GLU A 142 18.74 13.15 14.22
N GLU A 143 18.67 11.85 14.37
CA GLU A 143 17.77 10.97 13.61
C GLU A 143 16.30 11.29 13.90
N LYS A 144 15.94 11.55 15.16
CA LYS A 144 14.58 12.01 15.53
C LYS A 144 14.20 13.33 14.87
N MET A 145 15.12 14.29 14.84
CA MET A 145 14.86 15.56 14.15
C MET A 145 14.62 15.34 12.66
N TRP A 146 15.44 14.54 12.02
CA TRP A 146 15.23 14.16 10.60
C TRP A 146 13.89 13.44 10.40
N LEU A 147 13.59 12.44 11.23
CA LEU A 147 12.34 11.68 11.13
C LEU A 147 11.12 12.58 11.32
N LYS A 148 11.18 13.49 12.29
CA LYS A 148 10.12 14.48 12.55
C LYS A 148 9.84 15.39 11.34
N GLU A 149 10.89 15.82 10.65
CA GLU A 149 10.74 16.60 9.41
C GLU A 149 10.18 15.73 8.29
N ALA A 150 10.71 14.51 8.10
CA ALA A 150 10.26 13.58 7.07
C ALA A 150 8.78 13.20 7.22
N THR A 151 8.31 13.05 8.45
CA THR A 151 6.92 12.66 8.80
C THR A 151 6.00 13.85 9.08
N ALA A 152 6.46 15.09 9.02
CA ALA A 152 5.61 16.25 9.24
C ALA A 152 4.39 16.26 8.30
N ALA A 153 3.25 16.70 8.82
CA ALA A 153 2.00 16.79 8.06
C ALA A 153 2.14 17.62 6.78
N ILE A 154 1.36 17.27 5.77
CA ILE A 154 1.30 18.01 4.50
C ILE A 154 0.14 18.99 4.46
#